data_df56b9271a7ebe462b0ac636add9d531
#
_entry.id   df56b9271a7ebe462b0ac636add9d531
#
_cell.length_a   1.000
_cell.length_b   1.000
_cell.length_c   1.000
_cell.angle_alpha   90.00
_cell.angle_beta   90.00
_cell.angle_gamma   90.00
#
_symmetry.space_group_name_H-M   'P 1'
#
loop_
_entity.id
_entity.type
_entity.pdbx_description
1 polymer ?
#
loop_
_entity_poly.entity_id
_entity_poly.type
_entity_poly.pdbx_seq_one_letter_code
_entity_poly.pdbx_strand_id
1 'polypeptide(L)'
;MSPIYRFENPDPASALPDGPLHGMRVALQSTVSVAGWPTDADSAALTDFTALEDATVVQRLRQAGAALTGLTRASEFGFGLHGSQAGEAVRNDVADAELVLDMMGECRVAAARAGAFGLLPSVGLVSRLGLIGLIPSMERCGLLARSCDTLS
;
A
#
# COMPACT_ATOMS: atom_id res chain seq x y z
N MET A 1 -6.76 17.72 -5.32
CA MET A 1 -6.45 16.35 -4.85
C MET A 1 -7.70 15.50 -4.97
N SER A 2 -7.58 14.31 -5.54
CA SER A 2 -8.66 13.34 -5.52
C SER A 2 -8.98 12.97 -4.07
N PRO A 3 -10.26 12.81 -3.67
CA PRO A 3 -10.61 12.40 -2.31
C PRO A 3 -10.07 11.02 -1.91
N ILE A 4 -9.58 10.25 -2.88
CA ILE A 4 -9.02 8.91 -2.69
C ILE A 4 -7.59 8.98 -2.17
N TYR A 5 -6.84 10.02 -2.56
CA TYR A 5 -5.44 10.17 -2.17
C TYR A 5 -5.31 11.19 -1.07
N ARG A 6 -4.56 10.82 -0.08
CA ARG A 6 -4.13 11.70 0.98
C ARG A 6 -2.87 12.47 0.63
N PHE A 7 -1.98 11.80 -0.08
CA PHE A 7 -0.67 12.29 -0.41
C PHE A 7 -0.23 11.65 -1.73
N GLU A 8 0.12 12.49 -2.67
CA GLU A 8 0.67 12.09 -3.97
C GLU A 8 2.05 12.74 -4.10
N ASN A 9 3.09 11.93 -4.09
CA ASN A 9 4.46 12.36 -4.34
C ASN A 9 5.20 11.22 -5.04
N PRO A 10 4.95 11.05 -6.34
CA PRO A 10 5.51 9.94 -7.08
C PRO A 10 7.04 9.99 -7.07
N ASP A 11 7.65 8.82 -6.98
CA ASP A 11 9.08 8.70 -7.17
C ASP A 11 9.46 9.19 -8.58
N PRO A 12 10.53 9.98 -8.75
CA PRO A 12 10.95 10.44 -10.05
C PRO A 12 11.37 9.23 -10.92
N ALA A 13 10.74 9.07 -12.06
CA ALA A 13 10.99 7.94 -12.98
C ALA A 13 12.48 7.78 -13.36
N SER A 14 13.23 8.89 -13.41
CA SER A 14 14.65 8.89 -13.71
C SER A 14 15.56 8.32 -12.61
N ALA A 15 15.01 8.09 -11.40
CA ALA A 15 15.76 7.56 -10.26
C ALA A 15 15.50 6.06 -10.01
N LEU A 16 14.62 5.44 -10.81
CA LEU A 16 14.25 4.04 -10.61
C LEU A 16 15.30 3.11 -11.27
N PRO A 17 15.77 2.08 -10.56
CA PRO A 17 16.67 1.10 -11.14
C PRO A 17 15.95 0.24 -12.19
N ASP A 18 16.71 -0.30 -13.14
CA ASP A 18 16.24 -1.38 -14.00
C ASP A 18 16.03 -2.65 -13.16
N GLY A 19 14.81 -3.13 -13.13
CA GLY A 19 14.44 -4.29 -12.35
C GLY A 19 13.14 -4.93 -12.83
N PRO A 20 12.73 -6.06 -12.25
CA PRO A 20 11.54 -6.81 -12.70
C PRO A 20 10.24 -6.01 -12.60
N LEU A 21 10.20 -4.96 -11.79
CA LEU A 21 9.04 -4.10 -11.62
C LEU A 21 9.24 -2.70 -12.23
N HIS A 22 10.24 -2.54 -13.12
CA HIS A 22 10.52 -1.23 -13.72
C HIS A 22 9.29 -0.66 -14.43
N GLY A 23 8.90 0.55 -14.02
CA GLY A 23 7.73 1.24 -14.56
C GLY A 23 6.39 0.82 -13.95
N MET A 24 6.35 -0.19 -13.09
CA MET A 24 5.12 -0.54 -12.36
C MET A 24 4.77 0.55 -11.35
N ARG A 25 3.56 1.06 -11.42
CA ARG A 25 3.04 2.07 -10.50
C ARG A 25 2.40 1.40 -9.29
N VAL A 26 2.87 1.73 -8.09
CA VAL A 26 2.39 1.15 -6.85
C VAL A 26 1.86 2.23 -5.91
N ALA A 27 0.60 2.12 -5.51
CA ALA A 27 0.02 2.91 -4.42
C ALA A 27 0.20 2.17 -3.10
N LEU A 28 0.24 2.92 -2.01
CA LEU A 28 0.41 2.38 -0.66
C LEU A 28 -0.71 2.88 0.24
N GLN A 29 -1.11 2.09 1.20
CA GLN A 29 -1.98 2.57 2.27
C GLN A 29 -1.18 3.41 3.27
N SER A 30 -1.82 4.38 3.93
CA SER A 30 -1.20 5.27 4.94
C SER A 30 -0.62 4.55 6.16
N THR A 31 -0.83 3.23 6.26
CA THR A 31 -0.25 2.34 7.26
C THR A 31 1.15 1.83 6.88
N VAL A 32 1.63 2.11 5.67
CA VAL A 32 2.92 1.64 5.16
C VAL A 32 3.92 2.78 5.22
N SER A 33 5.00 2.61 5.97
CA SER A 33 6.04 3.62 6.12
C SER A 33 6.84 3.83 4.84
N VAL A 34 6.91 5.08 4.42
CA VAL A 34 7.77 5.56 3.33
C VAL A 34 8.58 6.74 3.87
N ALA A 35 9.89 6.70 3.77
CA ALA A 35 10.77 7.74 4.29
C ALA A 35 10.39 9.13 3.76
N GLY A 36 10.16 10.06 4.67
CA GLY A 36 9.76 11.43 4.35
C GLY A 36 8.27 11.62 4.00
N TRP A 37 7.46 10.54 3.97
CA TRP A 37 6.03 10.64 3.71
C TRP A 37 5.21 10.60 5.00
N PRO A 38 4.04 11.27 5.03
CA PRO A 38 3.10 11.15 6.14
C PRO A 38 2.68 9.69 6.32
N THR A 39 2.82 9.16 7.53
CA THR A 39 2.48 7.76 7.82
C THR A 39 1.68 7.70 9.12
N ASP A 40 0.52 8.33 9.11
CA ASP A 40 -0.31 8.50 10.30
C ASP A 40 -1.39 7.41 10.46
N ALA A 41 -1.39 6.41 9.57
CA ALA A 41 -2.36 5.31 9.57
C ALA A 41 -3.84 5.78 9.66
N ASP A 42 -4.14 6.97 9.13
CA ASP A 42 -5.44 7.65 9.25
C ASP A 42 -5.95 7.77 10.70
N SER A 43 -5.04 7.85 11.69
CA SER A 43 -5.34 7.96 13.11
C SER A 43 -4.97 9.34 13.67
N ALA A 44 -5.87 9.91 14.45
CA ALA A 44 -5.59 11.14 15.19
C ALA A 44 -4.45 10.99 16.22
N ALA A 45 -4.16 9.75 16.64
CA ALA A 45 -3.05 9.47 17.56
C ALA A 45 -1.67 9.65 16.90
N LEU A 46 -1.59 9.60 15.58
CA LEU A 46 -0.36 9.73 14.80
C LEU A 46 -0.39 10.96 13.89
N THR A 47 -1.20 11.96 14.21
CA THR A 47 -1.26 13.22 13.44
C THR A 47 0.16 13.77 13.26
N ASP A 48 0.47 14.18 12.04
CA ASP A 48 1.78 14.73 11.63
C ASP A 48 2.98 13.76 11.73
N PHE A 49 2.73 12.48 12.01
CA PHE A 49 3.80 11.50 11.98
C PHE A 49 4.33 11.29 10.55
N THR A 50 5.63 11.45 10.39
CA THR A 50 6.36 11.23 9.15
C THR A 50 7.36 10.10 9.36
N ALA A 51 7.33 9.08 8.53
CA ALA A 51 8.27 7.97 8.64
C ALA A 51 9.70 8.41 8.34
N LEU A 52 10.66 7.98 9.15
CA LEU A 52 12.08 8.24 8.95
C LEU A 52 12.74 7.25 8.00
N GLU A 53 12.16 6.05 7.86
CA GLU A 53 12.68 4.96 7.05
C GLU A 53 11.57 4.29 6.25
N ASP A 54 11.94 3.72 5.12
CA ASP A 54 11.04 2.88 4.33
C ASP A 54 10.74 1.57 5.04
N ALA A 55 9.49 1.13 4.97
CA ALA A 55 9.16 -0.26 5.28
C ALA A 55 9.97 -1.22 4.40
N THR A 56 10.30 -2.40 4.91
CA THR A 56 11.09 -3.40 4.16
C THR A 56 10.46 -3.72 2.78
N VAL A 57 9.14 -3.79 2.71
CA VAL A 57 8.44 -4.04 1.43
C VAL A 57 8.63 -2.87 0.46
N VAL A 58 8.64 -1.64 0.94
CA VAL A 58 8.88 -0.43 0.13
C VAL A 58 10.30 -0.41 -0.42
N GLN A 59 11.29 -0.72 0.44
CA GLN A 59 12.69 -0.84 -0.01
C GLN A 59 12.83 -1.85 -1.14
N ARG A 60 12.19 -3.01 -1.02
CA ARG A 60 12.22 -4.06 -2.05
C ARG A 60 11.54 -3.66 -3.36
N LEU A 61 10.39 -2.96 -3.27
CA LEU A 61 9.70 -2.43 -4.44
C LEU A 61 10.57 -1.44 -5.21
N ARG A 62 11.20 -0.48 -4.50
CA ARG A 62 12.11 0.49 -5.11
C ARG A 62 13.33 -0.19 -5.73
N GLN A 63 13.93 -1.16 -5.04
CA GLN A 63 15.05 -1.95 -5.56
C GLN A 63 14.68 -2.74 -6.83
N ALA A 64 13.43 -3.17 -6.93
CA ALA A 64 12.90 -3.87 -8.10
C ALA A 64 12.47 -2.91 -9.24
N GLY A 65 12.55 -1.59 -9.04
CA GLY A 65 12.24 -0.58 -10.05
C GLY A 65 10.79 -0.10 -10.05
N ALA A 66 9.98 -0.44 -9.05
CA ALA A 66 8.60 0.06 -8.95
C ALA A 66 8.57 1.55 -8.60
N ALA A 67 7.63 2.28 -9.21
CA ALA A 67 7.34 3.68 -8.92
C ALA A 67 6.23 3.81 -7.88
N LEU A 68 6.52 4.47 -6.76
CA LEU A 68 5.48 4.78 -5.78
C LEU A 68 4.66 5.99 -6.24
N THR A 69 3.34 5.85 -6.30
CA THR A 69 2.45 6.90 -6.81
C THR A 69 1.84 7.79 -5.72
N GLY A 70 1.73 7.28 -4.50
CA GLY A 70 1.17 8.04 -3.38
C GLY A 70 0.50 7.15 -2.34
N LEU A 71 -0.19 7.80 -1.39
CA LEU A 71 -0.88 7.15 -0.28
C LEU A 71 -2.40 7.15 -0.49
N THR A 72 -3.01 6.00 -0.35
CA THR A 72 -4.46 5.85 -0.26
C THR A 72 -4.93 5.93 1.19
N ARG A 73 -6.19 6.34 1.37
CA ARG A 73 -6.79 6.38 2.68
C ARG A 73 -7.08 4.99 3.22
N ALA A 74 -6.77 4.80 4.50
CA ALA A 74 -7.15 3.62 5.26
C ALA A 74 -8.38 3.90 6.14
N SER A 75 -8.99 2.88 6.71
CA SER A 75 -9.62 2.98 8.01
C SER A 75 -8.55 3.14 9.07
N GLU A 76 -8.88 3.65 10.24
CA GLU A 76 -7.92 3.89 11.32
C GLU A 76 -7.07 2.64 11.60
N PHE A 77 -5.73 2.79 11.53
CA PHE A 77 -4.75 1.69 11.60
C PHE A 77 -4.96 0.57 10.57
N GLY A 78 -5.64 0.83 9.47
CA GLY A 78 -5.98 -0.20 8.48
C GLY A 78 -7.05 -1.20 8.95
N PHE A 79 -7.64 -1.01 10.13
CA PHE A 79 -8.57 -1.95 10.73
C PHE A 79 -10.01 -1.71 10.29
N GLY A 80 -10.65 -2.77 9.81
CA GLY A 80 -12.08 -2.78 9.48
C GLY A 80 -12.39 -2.87 8.00
N LEU A 81 -13.45 -3.63 7.71
CA LEU A 81 -13.87 -3.95 6.34
C LEU A 81 -14.60 -2.79 5.64
N HIS A 82 -14.91 -1.71 6.35
CA HIS A 82 -15.62 -0.55 5.85
C HIS A 82 -14.82 0.73 6.10
N GLY A 83 -15.02 1.73 5.24
CA GLY A 83 -14.36 3.04 5.37
C GLY A 83 -13.00 3.16 4.71
N SER A 84 -12.33 2.06 4.40
CA SER A 84 -11.10 2.06 3.60
C SER A 84 -11.39 2.38 2.14
N GLN A 85 -10.50 3.13 1.51
CA GLN A 85 -10.51 3.41 0.07
C GLN A 85 -9.50 2.55 -0.69
N ALA A 86 -9.04 1.46 -0.08
CA ALA A 86 -8.18 0.49 -0.73
C ALA A 86 -8.81 -0.07 -2.01
N GLY A 87 -8.01 -0.23 -3.04
CA GLY A 87 -8.42 -0.67 -4.38
C GLY A 87 -8.86 0.46 -5.31
N GLU A 88 -9.17 1.64 -4.81
CA GLU A 88 -9.59 2.77 -5.65
C GLU A 88 -8.46 3.28 -6.57
N ALA A 89 -7.21 3.21 -6.13
CA ALA A 89 -6.06 3.56 -6.95
C ALA A 89 -5.95 2.65 -8.18
N VAL A 90 -6.14 1.36 -7.98
CA VAL A 90 -6.13 0.34 -9.04
C VAL A 90 -7.34 0.49 -9.95
N ARG A 91 -8.54 0.69 -9.38
CA ARG A 91 -9.78 0.87 -10.14
C ARG A 91 -9.75 2.09 -11.04
N ASN A 92 -9.17 3.20 -10.57
CA ASN A 92 -9.12 4.47 -11.30
C ASN A 92 -7.87 4.64 -12.17
N ASP A 93 -7.11 3.58 -12.38
CA ASP A 93 -5.89 3.57 -13.22
C ASP A 93 -4.79 4.54 -12.77
N VAL A 94 -4.71 4.81 -11.48
CA VAL A 94 -3.66 5.66 -10.91
C VAL A 94 -2.44 4.81 -10.51
N ALA A 95 -2.70 3.54 -10.16
CA ALA A 95 -1.66 2.56 -9.87
C ALA A 95 -1.99 1.22 -10.54
N ASP A 96 -0.96 0.43 -10.81
CA ASP A 96 -1.08 -0.92 -11.34
C ASP A 96 -1.30 -1.93 -10.22
N ALA A 97 -0.73 -1.63 -9.04
CA ALA A 97 -0.93 -2.39 -7.80
C ALA A 97 -1.04 -1.47 -6.58
N GLU A 98 -1.60 -2.00 -5.51
CA GLU A 98 -1.72 -1.30 -4.22
C GLU A 98 -1.35 -2.24 -3.07
N LEU A 99 -0.55 -1.75 -2.12
CA LEU A 99 -0.25 -2.42 -0.87
C LEU A 99 -1.19 -1.95 0.23
N VAL A 100 -1.79 -2.91 0.92
CA VAL A 100 -2.72 -2.66 2.02
C VAL A 100 -2.38 -3.51 3.23
N LEU A 101 -2.71 -3.03 4.43
CA LEU A 101 -2.67 -3.84 5.63
C LEU A 101 -3.94 -4.69 5.71
N ASP A 102 -3.80 -5.99 5.94
CA ASP A 102 -4.94 -6.91 6.09
C ASP A 102 -4.85 -7.65 7.44
N MET A 103 -5.88 -7.53 8.24
CA MET A 103 -6.06 -8.23 9.52
C MET A 103 -7.21 -9.21 9.47
N MET A 104 -8.33 -8.85 8.84
CA MET A 104 -9.57 -9.64 8.84
C MET A 104 -10.11 -9.92 7.43
N GLY A 105 -9.43 -9.45 6.38
CA GLY A 105 -9.86 -9.60 5.00
C GLY A 105 -10.01 -8.29 4.24
N GLU A 106 -9.44 -7.21 4.75
CA GLU A 106 -9.51 -5.87 4.17
C GLU A 106 -9.06 -5.87 2.72
N CYS A 107 -7.95 -6.54 2.40
CA CYS A 107 -7.44 -6.67 1.04
C CYS A 107 -8.46 -7.34 0.11
N ARG A 108 -9.03 -8.47 0.51
CA ARG A 108 -9.97 -9.26 -0.31
C ARG A 108 -11.29 -8.53 -0.50
N VAL A 109 -11.80 -7.87 0.53
CA VAL A 109 -13.02 -7.06 0.46
C VAL A 109 -12.80 -5.84 -0.45
N ALA A 110 -11.65 -5.17 -0.32
CA ALA A 110 -11.29 -4.06 -1.19
C ALA A 110 -11.17 -4.49 -2.65
N ALA A 111 -10.51 -5.62 -2.93
CA ALA A 111 -10.42 -6.19 -4.27
C ALA A 111 -11.80 -6.45 -4.88
N ALA A 112 -12.71 -7.09 -4.14
CA ALA A 112 -14.06 -7.37 -4.59
C ALA A 112 -14.86 -6.08 -4.90
N ARG A 113 -14.70 -5.04 -4.09
CA ARG A 113 -15.36 -3.73 -4.33
C ARG A 113 -14.80 -3.00 -5.54
N ALA A 114 -13.49 -3.08 -5.73
CA ALA A 114 -12.80 -2.41 -6.83
C ALA A 114 -12.94 -3.14 -8.17
N GLY A 115 -13.46 -4.37 -8.19
CA GLY A 115 -13.42 -5.24 -9.37
C GLY A 115 -11.99 -5.65 -9.73
N ALA A 116 -11.13 -5.81 -8.73
CA ALA A 116 -9.72 -6.13 -8.83
C ALA A 116 -9.42 -7.51 -8.23
N PHE A 117 -8.17 -7.94 -8.37
CA PHE A 117 -7.66 -9.16 -7.74
C PHE A 117 -6.94 -8.79 -6.44
N GLY A 118 -7.16 -9.59 -5.39
CA GLY A 118 -6.51 -9.42 -4.10
C GLY A 118 -5.71 -10.67 -3.72
N LEU A 119 -4.44 -10.47 -3.38
CA LEU A 119 -3.56 -11.52 -2.89
C LEU A 119 -3.20 -11.23 -1.44
N LEU A 120 -3.46 -12.20 -0.57
CA LEU A 120 -2.98 -12.18 0.81
C LEU A 120 -1.92 -13.28 0.97
N PRO A 121 -0.62 -12.92 0.98
CA PRO A 121 0.47 -13.87 1.12
C PRO A 121 0.41 -14.64 2.43
N SER A 122 1.01 -15.81 2.48
CA SER A 122 1.18 -16.57 3.72
C SER A 122 1.94 -15.77 4.77
N VAL A 123 1.63 -16.04 6.05
CA VAL A 123 2.32 -15.39 7.18
C VAL A 123 3.83 -15.56 7.05
N GLY A 124 4.57 -14.46 7.19
CA GLY A 124 6.03 -14.45 7.13
C GLY A 124 6.64 -14.37 5.74
N LEU A 125 5.86 -14.50 4.66
CA LEU A 125 6.38 -14.38 3.30
C LEU A 125 6.76 -12.93 2.95
N VAL A 126 5.93 -11.98 3.38
CA VAL A 126 6.19 -10.54 3.23
C VAL A 126 6.48 -9.95 4.61
N SER A 127 7.57 -9.20 4.71
CA SER A 127 7.97 -8.52 5.95
C SER A 127 6.93 -7.49 6.37
N ARG A 128 6.65 -7.44 7.67
CA ARG A 128 5.79 -6.42 8.30
C ARG A 128 6.57 -5.25 8.89
N LEU A 129 7.90 -5.28 8.82
CA LEU A 129 8.72 -4.21 9.37
C LEU A 129 8.44 -2.89 8.63
N GLY A 130 8.02 -1.87 9.40
CA GLY A 130 7.59 -0.57 8.86
C GLY A 130 6.09 -0.51 8.50
N LEU A 131 5.28 -1.52 8.84
CA LEU A 131 3.82 -1.42 8.80
C LEU A 131 3.29 -0.98 10.16
N ILE A 132 2.35 -0.03 10.16
CA ILE A 132 1.69 0.50 11.36
C ILE A 132 0.28 -0.08 11.44
N GLY A 133 0.07 -0.97 12.39
CA GLY A 133 -1.22 -1.62 12.62
C GLY A 133 -1.53 -1.77 14.10
N LEU A 134 -2.56 -2.55 14.44
CA LEU A 134 -3.07 -2.73 15.81
C LEU A 134 -2.73 -4.09 16.39
N ILE A 135 -2.74 -5.15 15.57
CA ILE A 135 -2.68 -6.53 16.03
C ILE A 135 -1.60 -7.29 15.25
N PRO A 136 -0.33 -7.21 15.68
CA PRO A 136 0.80 -7.78 14.95
C PRO A 136 0.68 -9.26 14.57
N SER A 137 -0.03 -10.05 15.35
CA SER A 137 -0.22 -11.48 15.08
C SER A 137 -1.22 -11.78 13.96
N MET A 138 -2.08 -10.81 13.60
CA MET A 138 -3.11 -10.96 12.57
C MET A 138 -2.72 -10.24 11.26
N GLU A 139 -1.86 -9.25 11.35
CA GLU A 139 -1.53 -8.36 10.25
C GLU A 139 -0.68 -9.02 9.19
N ARG A 140 -1.03 -8.76 7.95
CA ARG A 140 -0.25 -9.13 6.76
C ARG A 140 -0.29 -8.01 5.74
N CYS A 141 0.75 -7.95 4.92
CA CYS A 141 0.75 -7.07 3.76
C CYS A 141 -0.04 -7.74 2.64
N GLY A 142 -1.20 -7.20 2.31
CA GLY A 142 -2.01 -7.61 1.17
C GLY A 142 -1.64 -6.81 -0.08
N LEU A 143 -1.89 -7.39 -1.24
CA LEU A 143 -1.68 -6.76 -2.55
C LEU A 143 -2.98 -6.77 -3.35
N LEU A 144 -3.26 -5.64 -4.00
CA LEU A 144 -4.34 -5.54 -4.98
C LEU A 144 -3.74 -5.20 -6.35
N ALA A 145 -4.31 -5.76 -7.42
CA ALA A 145 -3.97 -5.40 -8.78
C ALA A 145 -5.15 -5.64 -9.72
N ARG A 146 -5.09 -5.08 -10.94
CA ARG A 146 -6.14 -5.28 -11.95
C ARG A 146 -6.15 -6.66 -12.57
N SER A 147 -5.04 -7.36 -12.56
CA SER A 147 -4.92 -8.71 -13.14
C SER A 147 -4.14 -9.64 -12.22
N CYS A 148 -4.35 -10.94 -12.40
CA CYS A 148 -3.54 -11.95 -11.74
C CYS A 148 -2.07 -11.90 -12.21
N ASP A 149 -1.83 -11.55 -13.48
CA ASP A 149 -0.48 -11.47 -14.05
C ASP A 149 0.36 -10.39 -13.36
N THR A 150 -0.28 -9.31 -12.91
CA THR A 150 0.40 -8.26 -12.13
C THR A 150 0.78 -8.73 -10.72
N LEU A 151 0.12 -9.77 -10.20
CA LEU A 151 0.36 -10.33 -8.86
C LEU A 151 1.33 -11.53 -8.88
N SER A 152 1.68 -12.06 -10.04
CA SER A 152 2.58 -13.20 -10.23
C SER A 152 4.03 -12.76 -10.43
#